data_33077b55baf86295cd8b1bd67992e3e5
#
_entry.id   33077b55baf86295cd8b1bd67992e3e5
#
_cell.length_a   1.000
_cell.length_b   1.000
_cell.length_c   1.000
_cell.angle_alpha   90.00
_cell.angle_beta   90.00
_cell.angle_gamma   90.00
#
_symmetry.space_group_name_H-M   'P 1'
#
loop_
_entity.id
_entity.type
_entity.pdbx_description
1 polymer ?
#
loop_
_entity_poly.entity_id
_entity_poly.type
_entity_poly.pdbx_seq_one_letter_code
_entity_poly.pdbx_strand_id
1 'polypeptide(L)'
;MTEVFTADTTIDRSVDVVWARLIDRDSATRWMPGVDALRAQDPTEIGTTLIFTTRGKERTGQIAALNPGRSITLRSVQGGVTAGYVYTCSGYGDRTPVRLLADCSMTGPVRLLSPLIRSAIRRADSGQLDAFAATFTRE
;
A
#
# COMPACT_ATOMS: atom_id res chain seq x y z
N MET A 1 -3.89 -12.54 10.75
CA MET A 1 -4.55 -11.31 10.30
C MET A 1 -5.69 -11.65 9.36
N THR A 2 -6.72 -10.86 9.34
CA THR A 2 -7.90 -11.12 8.53
C THR A 2 -7.93 -10.22 7.32
N GLU A 3 -8.16 -10.81 6.15
CA GLU A 3 -8.26 -10.05 4.91
C GLU A 3 -9.42 -9.05 4.97
N VAL A 4 -9.16 -7.81 4.56
CA VAL A 4 -10.18 -6.76 4.46
C VAL A 4 -10.69 -6.67 3.02
N PHE A 5 -9.77 -6.56 2.06
CA PHE A 5 -10.13 -6.58 0.65
C PHE A 5 -8.94 -7.02 -0.20
N THR A 6 -9.23 -7.44 -1.43
CA THR A 6 -8.23 -7.70 -2.46
C THR A 6 -8.65 -6.93 -3.71
N ALA A 7 -7.72 -6.24 -4.33
CA ALA A 7 -7.94 -5.52 -5.58
C ALA A 7 -6.91 -5.98 -6.61
N ASP A 8 -7.29 -5.98 -7.87
CA ASP A 8 -6.43 -6.38 -8.99
C ASP A 8 -6.56 -5.36 -10.12
N THR A 9 -5.44 -5.12 -10.79
CA THR A 9 -5.42 -4.34 -12.02
C THR A 9 -4.31 -4.86 -12.92
N THR A 10 -4.35 -4.52 -14.22
CA THR A 10 -3.28 -4.85 -15.15
C THR A 10 -2.79 -3.55 -15.78
N ILE A 11 -1.48 -3.34 -15.74
CA ILE A 11 -0.87 -2.12 -16.26
C ILE A 11 -0.09 -2.48 -17.54
N ASP A 12 -0.34 -1.73 -18.63
CA ASP A 12 0.31 -1.94 -19.91
C ASP A 12 1.72 -1.33 -19.93
N ARG A 13 2.56 -1.79 -19.02
CA ARG A 13 3.97 -1.43 -18.90
C ARG A 13 4.73 -2.65 -18.38
N SER A 14 6.04 -2.67 -18.60
CA SER A 14 6.89 -3.74 -18.07
C SER A 14 6.92 -3.71 -16.54
N VAL A 15 7.22 -4.85 -15.94
CA VAL A 15 7.28 -4.97 -14.48
C VAL A 15 8.33 -4.02 -13.87
N ASP A 16 9.43 -3.77 -14.58
CA ASP A 16 10.47 -2.86 -14.07
C ASP A 16 9.95 -1.45 -13.92
N VAL A 17 9.16 -0.98 -14.90
CA VAL A 17 8.56 0.36 -14.87
C VAL A 17 7.50 0.44 -13.76
N VAL A 18 6.66 -0.57 -13.66
CA VAL A 18 5.59 -0.62 -12.66
C VAL A 18 6.18 -0.68 -11.25
N TRP A 19 7.16 -1.54 -11.05
CA TRP A 19 7.83 -1.67 -9.75
C TRP A 19 8.52 -0.37 -9.34
N ALA A 20 9.23 0.27 -10.26
CA ALA A 20 9.92 1.53 -9.97
C ALA A 20 8.94 2.60 -9.49
N ARG A 21 7.75 2.68 -10.08
CA ARG A 21 6.73 3.64 -9.64
C ARG A 21 6.10 3.25 -8.32
N LEU A 22 5.90 1.95 -8.10
CA LEU A 22 5.29 1.46 -6.86
C LEU A 22 6.13 1.83 -5.64
N ILE A 23 7.45 1.73 -5.74
CA ILE A 23 8.35 2.04 -4.63
C ILE A 23 8.84 3.49 -4.64
N ASP A 24 8.46 4.29 -5.62
CA ASP A 24 8.85 5.71 -5.69
C ASP A 24 8.02 6.50 -4.69
N ARG A 25 8.69 6.99 -3.66
CA ARG A 25 8.04 7.74 -2.58
C ARG A 25 7.42 9.04 -3.05
N ASP A 26 8.01 9.68 -4.04
CA ASP A 26 7.51 10.94 -4.56
C ASP A 26 6.21 10.76 -5.35
N SER A 27 5.96 9.58 -5.91
CA SER A 27 4.74 9.32 -6.65
C SER A 27 3.58 8.86 -5.76
N ALA A 28 3.86 8.52 -4.49
CA ALA A 28 2.83 8.00 -3.57
C ALA A 28 1.66 8.96 -3.39
N THR A 29 1.91 10.27 -3.42
CA THR A 29 0.87 11.28 -3.27
C THR A 29 -0.14 11.28 -4.41
N ARG A 30 0.22 10.68 -5.54
CA ARG A 30 -0.66 10.63 -6.72
C ARG A 30 -1.69 9.52 -6.65
N TRP A 31 -1.40 8.46 -5.90
CA TRP A 31 -2.26 7.27 -5.93
C TRP A 31 -2.65 6.72 -4.56
N MET A 32 -1.92 7.03 -3.50
CA MET A 32 -2.31 6.61 -2.15
C MET A 32 -3.35 7.58 -1.58
N PRO A 33 -4.55 7.08 -1.21
CA PRO A 33 -5.62 7.95 -0.73
C PRO A 33 -5.23 8.72 0.54
N GLY A 34 -5.42 10.04 0.50
CA GLY A 34 -5.19 10.89 1.66
C GLY A 34 -3.74 11.13 2.04
N VAL A 35 -2.78 10.58 1.30
CA VAL A 35 -1.36 10.76 1.59
C VAL A 35 -0.86 12.05 0.95
N ASP A 36 -0.44 13.00 1.78
CA ASP A 36 0.09 14.30 1.32
C ASP A 36 1.59 14.23 1.07
N ALA A 37 2.29 13.37 1.81
CA ALA A 37 3.72 13.15 1.65
C ALA A 37 4.10 11.78 2.17
N LEU A 38 5.09 11.18 1.54
CA LEU A 38 5.70 9.92 2.00
C LEU A 38 7.21 10.11 2.01
N ARG A 39 7.83 9.84 3.14
CA ARG A 39 9.29 9.96 3.28
C ARG A 39 9.85 8.81 4.11
N ALA A 40 11.13 8.56 3.92
CA ALA A 40 11.89 7.63 4.72
C ALA A 40 13.33 8.11 4.79
N GLN A 41 14.00 7.82 5.90
CA GLN A 41 15.40 8.20 6.07
C GLN A 41 16.35 7.19 5.43
N ASP A 42 15.90 5.96 5.32
CA ASP A 42 16.69 4.84 4.83
C ASP A 42 16.22 4.35 3.46
N PRO A 43 17.05 3.62 2.71
CA PRO A 43 16.64 3.05 1.43
C PRO A 43 15.49 2.05 1.58
N THR A 44 14.92 1.65 0.46
CA THR A 44 13.80 0.70 0.43
C THR A 44 14.31 -0.70 0.73
N GLU A 45 14.16 -1.15 1.98
CA GLU A 45 14.55 -2.48 2.44
C GLU A 45 13.68 -2.90 3.62
N ILE A 46 13.76 -4.18 3.99
CA ILE A 46 12.99 -4.72 5.11
C ILE A 46 13.40 -4.00 6.40
N GLY A 47 12.42 -3.57 7.17
CA GLY A 47 12.62 -2.88 8.43
C GLY A 47 12.65 -1.36 8.31
N THR A 48 12.73 -0.81 7.10
CA THR A 48 12.73 0.64 6.91
C THR A 48 11.42 1.23 7.39
N THR A 49 11.51 2.30 8.20
CA THR A 49 10.35 3.05 8.66
C THR A 49 9.96 4.08 7.61
N LEU A 50 8.69 4.05 7.26
CA LEU A 50 8.08 5.01 6.35
C LEU A 50 7.25 6.00 7.16
N ILE A 51 7.32 7.27 6.79
CA ILE A 51 6.55 8.32 7.44
C ILE A 51 5.56 8.88 6.44
N PHE A 52 4.27 8.66 6.73
CA PHE A 52 3.16 9.13 5.90
C PHE A 52 2.58 10.39 6.54
N THR A 53 2.45 11.45 5.77
CA THR A 53 1.69 12.63 6.20
C THR A 53 0.30 12.52 5.60
N THR A 54 -0.70 12.43 6.46
CA THR A 54 -2.10 12.25 6.06
C THR A 54 -2.95 13.28 6.78
N ARG A 55 -3.55 14.21 6.01
CA ARG A 55 -4.40 15.28 6.56
C ARG A 55 -3.72 16.06 7.68
N GLY A 56 -2.43 16.37 7.50
CA GLY A 56 -1.64 17.12 8.46
C GLY A 56 -1.12 16.32 9.64
N LYS A 57 -1.37 15.02 9.70
CA LYS A 57 -0.89 14.14 10.76
C LYS A 57 0.17 13.19 10.22
N GLU A 58 1.21 12.97 11.00
CA GLU A 58 2.23 11.98 10.67
C GLU A 58 1.80 10.61 11.19
N ARG A 59 1.95 9.60 10.34
CA ARG A 59 1.74 8.20 10.68
C ARG A 59 2.93 7.41 10.20
N THR A 60 3.28 6.36 10.92
CA THR A 60 4.42 5.53 10.58
C THR A 60 3.99 4.15 10.15
N GLY A 61 4.76 3.58 9.24
CA GLY A 61 4.64 2.19 8.84
C GLY A 61 6.03 1.63 8.62
N GLN A 62 6.11 0.34 8.40
CA GLN A 62 7.38 -0.33 8.12
C GLN A 62 7.26 -1.21 6.90
N ILE A 63 8.37 -1.37 6.19
CA ILE A 63 8.49 -2.38 5.16
C ILE A 63 8.70 -3.70 5.88
N ALA A 64 7.64 -4.53 5.96
CA ALA A 64 7.66 -5.78 6.70
C ALA A 64 8.21 -6.93 5.90
N ALA A 65 8.07 -6.89 4.56
CA ALA A 65 8.60 -7.87 3.65
C ALA A 65 8.91 -7.22 2.31
N LEU A 66 9.91 -7.72 1.61
CA LEU A 66 10.32 -7.16 0.34
C LEU A 66 10.93 -8.26 -0.53
N ASN A 67 10.39 -8.42 -1.73
CA ASN A 67 10.95 -9.25 -2.77
C ASN A 67 11.07 -8.36 -4.02
N PRO A 68 12.26 -7.77 -4.25
CA PRO A 68 12.42 -6.73 -5.27
C PRO A 68 11.93 -7.15 -6.65
N GLY A 69 11.16 -6.26 -7.27
CA GLY A 69 10.55 -6.52 -8.57
C GLY A 69 9.29 -7.38 -8.53
N ARG A 70 8.90 -7.90 -7.36
CA ARG A 70 7.75 -8.79 -7.24
C ARG A 70 6.74 -8.35 -6.20
N SER A 71 7.19 -8.10 -4.97
CA SER A 71 6.24 -7.74 -3.91
C SER A 71 6.87 -6.89 -2.82
N ILE A 72 6.03 -6.10 -2.18
CA ILE A 72 6.39 -5.33 -1.00
C ILE A 72 5.20 -5.36 -0.04
N THR A 73 5.50 -5.56 1.25
CA THR A 73 4.49 -5.53 2.30
C THR A 73 4.75 -4.36 3.21
N LEU A 74 3.75 -3.51 3.35
CA LEU A 74 3.77 -2.39 4.29
C LEU A 74 2.90 -2.74 5.48
N ARG A 75 3.38 -2.42 6.69
CA ARG A 75 2.64 -2.68 7.93
C ARG A 75 2.61 -1.43 8.78
N SER A 76 1.45 -1.10 9.30
CA SER A 76 1.31 -0.01 10.27
C SER A 76 0.59 -0.50 11.50
N VAL A 77 0.99 0.04 12.66
CA VAL A 77 0.38 -0.29 13.95
C VAL A 77 -0.05 1.01 14.62
N GLN A 78 -1.32 1.10 14.94
CA GLN A 78 -1.86 2.27 15.63
C GLN A 78 -2.94 1.84 16.62
N GLY A 79 -2.69 2.07 17.91
CA GLY A 79 -3.68 1.91 18.95
C GLY A 79 -4.38 0.55 18.97
N GLY A 80 -3.68 -0.56 18.85
CA GLY A 80 -4.26 -1.90 18.84
C GLY A 80 -4.75 -2.37 17.47
N VAL A 81 -4.60 -1.55 16.42
CA VAL A 81 -4.91 -1.94 15.05
C VAL A 81 -3.62 -2.12 14.28
N THR A 82 -3.43 -3.31 13.70
CA THR A 82 -2.32 -3.60 12.80
C THR A 82 -2.89 -3.78 11.40
N ALA A 83 -2.47 -2.92 10.47
CA ALA A 83 -2.89 -3.00 9.07
C ALA A 83 -1.71 -3.40 8.21
N GLY A 84 -1.93 -4.33 7.28
CA GLY A 84 -0.93 -4.80 6.34
C GLY A 84 -1.42 -4.63 4.91
N TYR A 85 -0.53 -4.20 4.04
CA TYR A 85 -0.81 -4.01 2.62
C TYR A 85 0.26 -4.73 1.81
N VAL A 86 -0.14 -5.74 1.05
CA VAL A 86 0.76 -6.52 0.21
C VAL A 86 0.51 -6.16 -1.24
N TYR A 87 1.50 -5.56 -1.87
CA TYR A 87 1.46 -5.23 -3.30
C TYR A 87 2.29 -6.27 -4.05
N THR A 88 1.68 -6.94 -5.01
CA THR A 88 2.34 -8.00 -5.80
C THR A 88 2.27 -7.66 -7.28
N CYS A 89 3.42 -7.72 -7.94
CA CYS A 89 3.54 -7.54 -9.39
C CYS A 89 3.90 -8.87 -10.02
N SER A 90 3.11 -9.32 -10.99
CA SER A 90 3.34 -10.59 -11.70
C SER A 90 3.55 -10.28 -13.18
N GLY A 91 4.72 -9.72 -13.52
CA GLY A 91 4.96 -9.22 -14.85
C GLY A 91 5.55 -10.24 -15.80
N TYR A 92 5.10 -10.19 -17.05
CA TYR A 92 5.77 -10.80 -18.18
C TYR A 92 5.50 -9.94 -19.42
N GLY A 93 6.59 -9.63 -20.14
CA GLY A 93 6.51 -8.77 -21.32
C GLY A 93 6.17 -7.33 -20.94
N ASP A 94 5.25 -6.73 -21.69
CA ASP A 94 4.84 -5.33 -21.54
C ASP A 94 3.57 -5.16 -20.72
N ARG A 95 3.18 -6.20 -20.00
CA ARG A 95 1.99 -6.18 -19.15
C ARG A 95 2.34 -6.64 -17.75
N THR A 96 1.80 -5.96 -16.76
CA THR A 96 2.04 -6.29 -15.37
C THR A 96 0.74 -6.33 -14.60
N PRO A 97 0.23 -7.53 -14.30
CA PRO A 97 -0.85 -7.67 -13.30
C PRO A 97 -0.33 -7.23 -11.93
N VAL A 98 -1.11 -6.40 -11.24
CA VAL A 98 -0.80 -5.92 -9.89
C VAL A 98 -1.95 -6.28 -8.97
N ARG A 99 -1.61 -6.82 -7.81
CA ARG A 99 -2.60 -7.16 -6.79
C ARG A 99 -2.27 -6.43 -5.50
N LEU A 100 -3.29 -5.91 -4.85
CA LEU A 100 -3.21 -5.36 -3.51
C LEU A 100 -4.09 -6.19 -2.59
N LEU A 101 -3.47 -6.78 -1.57
CA LEU A 101 -4.17 -7.47 -0.49
C LEU A 101 -4.04 -6.62 0.76
N ALA A 102 -5.16 -6.19 1.32
CA ALA A 102 -5.18 -5.48 2.58
C ALA A 102 -5.72 -6.39 3.68
N ASP A 103 -4.99 -6.49 4.78
CA ASP A 103 -5.42 -7.26 5.94
C ASP A 103 -5.31 -6.41 7.21
N CYS A 104 -5.93 -6.90 8.27
CA CYS A 104 -5.90 -6.16 9.51
C CYS A 104 -6.12 -7.12 10.69
N SER A 105 -5.49 -6.80 11.82
CA SER A 105 -5.76 -7.47 13.08
C SER A 105 -5.93 -6.44 14.19
N MET A 106 -6.72 -6.78 15.20
CA MET A 106 -7.04 -5.87 16.29
C MET A 106 -6.89 -6.56 17.62
N THR A 107 -6.41 -5.80 18.61
CA THR A 107 -6.23 -6.30 19.98
C THR A 107 -6.89 -5.34 20.96
N GLY A 108 -7.27 -5.85 22.14
CA GLY A 108 -7.89 -5.05 23.17
C GLY A 108 -9.30 -4.58 22.85
N PRO A 109 -9.76 -3.48 23.48
CA PRO A 109 -11.14 -2.99 23.32
C PRO A 109 -11.50 -2.60 21.88
N VAL A 110 -10.52 -2.25 21.06
CA VAL A 110 -10.77 -1.83 19.69
C VAL A 110 -11.36 -2.97 18.85
N ARG A 111 -11.22 -4.22 19.28
CA ARG A 111 -11.81 -5.39 18.61
C ARG A 111 -13.33 -5.28 18.48
N LEU A 112 -13.98 -4.59 19.40
CA LEU A 112 -15.43 -4.38 19.36
C LEU A 112 -15.84 -3.50 18.16
N LEU A 113 -14.91 -2.69 17.65
CA LEU A 113 -15.15 -1.81 16.52
C LEU A 113 -14.67 -2.41 15.20
N SER A 114 -14.28 -3.70 15.19
CA SER A 114 -13.70 -4.37 14.04
C SER A 114 -14.50 -4.19 12.75
N PRO A 115 -15.83 -4.39 12.72
CA PRO A 115 -16.59 -4.21 11.47
C PRO A 115 -16.51 -2.77 10.93
N LEU A 116 -16.52 -1.78 11.82
CA LEU A 116 -16.44 -0.37 11.43
C LEU A 116 -15.06 -0.03 10.88
N ILE A 117 -14.01 -0.51 11.54
CA ILE A 117 -12.63 -0.24 11.13
C ILE A 117 -12.33 -0.88 9.78
N ARG A 118 -12.75 -2.13 9.58
CA ARG A 118 -12.58 -2.82 8.30
C ARG A 118 -13.34 -2.13 7.17
N SER A 119 -14.56 -1.69 7.44
CA SER A 119 -15.35 -0.95 6.47
C SER A 119 -14.67 0.37 6.09
N ALA A 120 -14.09 1.07 7.07
CA ALA A 120 -13.37 2.32 6.82
C ALA A 120 -12.11 2.08 5.96
N ILE A 121 -11.35 1.02 6.25
CA ILE A 121 -10.16 0.67 5.45
C ILE A 121 -10.57 0.35 4.01
N ARG A 122 -11.60 -0.48 3.84
CA ARG A 122 -12.08 -0.84 2.51
C ARG A 122 -12.52 0.39 1.73
N ARG A 123 -13.26 1.28 2.37
CA ARG A 123 -13.78 2.49 1.74
C ARG A 123 -12.66 3.45 1.35
N ALA A 124 -11.63 3.59 2.21
CA ALA A 124 -10.52 4.48 1.96
C ALA A 124 -9.56 3.94 0.89
N ASP A 125 -9.30 2.63 0.90
CA ASP A 125 -8.15 2.06 0.20
C ASP A 125 -8.47 1.17 -0.99
N SER A 126 -9.73 0.77 -1.19
CA SER A 126 -10.08 -0.15 -2.28
C SER A 126 -9.85 0.42 -3.67
N GLY A 127 -9.78 1.74 -3.80
CA GLY A 127 -9.52 2.40 -5.07
C GLY A 127 -8.05 2.68 -5.36
N GLN A 128 -7.12 2.26 -4.51
CA GLN A 128 -5.70 2.56 -4.67
C GLN A 128 -5.13 2.08 -5.99
N LEU A 129 -5.42 0.84 -6.39
CA LEU A 129 -4.85 0.28 -7.61
C LEU A 129 -5.37 0.97 -8.86
N ASP A 130 -6.63 1.38 -8.87
CA ASP A 130 -7.18 2.14 -9.99
C ASP A 130 -6.48 3.49 -10.09
N ALA A 131 -6.25 4.16 -8.97
CA ALA A 131 -5.50 5.41 -8.94
C ALA A 131 -4.05 5.21 -9.38
N PHE A 132 -3.42 4.11 -8.94
CA PHE A 132 -2.06 3.76 -9.33
C PHE A 132 -1.98 3.53 -10.85
N ALA A 133 -2.88 2.73 -11.39
CA ALA A 133 -2.94 2.47 -12.83
C ALA A 133 -3.15 3.78 -13.63
N ALA A 134 -3.96 4.70 -13.12
CA ALA A 134 -4.22 5.96 -13.77
C ALA A 134 -2.98 6.84 -13.91
N THR A 135 -1.97 6.67 -13.05
CA THR A 135 -0.72 7.43 -13.17
C THR A 135 0.04 7.10 -14.45
N PHE A 136 -0.16 5.91 -15.01
CA PHE A 136 0.49 5.49 -16.25
C PHE A 136 -0.25 5.95 -17.50
N THR A 137 -1.55 6.15 -17.41
CA THR A 137 -2.34 6.57 -18.57
C THR A 137 -2.18 8.06 -18.91
N ARG A 138 -1.63 8.84 -17.96
CA ARG A 138 -1.39 10.28 -18.14
C ARG A 138 -0.02 10.60 -18.73
N GLU A 139 0.77 9.59 -18.99
CA GLU A 139 2.12 9.74 -19.57
C GLU A 139 2.12 9.69 -21.08
#